data_a78eb8f25b6428b1ca2eb7580890d364
#
_entry.id   a78eb8f25b6428b1ca2eb7580890d364
#
_cell.length_a   1.000
_cell.length_b   1.000
_cell.length_c   1.000
_cell.angle_alpha   90.00
_cell.angle_beta   90.00
_cell.angle_gamma   90.00
#
_symmetry.space_group_name_H-M   'P 1'
#
loop_
_entity.id
_entity.type
_entity.pdbx_description
1 polymer ?
#
loop_
_entity_poly.entity_id
_entity_poly.type
_entity_poly.pdbx_seq_one_letter_code
_entity_poly.pdbx_strand_id
1 'polypeptide(L)'
;MAEAFNDKRLTGSKAERYAQVAEEIAAVLAGEPNPTARMATVAAMLAATFEHYFWTGFYVVDPDKPDELVVGPYQGTLGCLRIPFGRGVCGAAAASRQTQLVADVHAFPGHIACDSRSASEIVVPVFAPDGRLIAVFDVDSETPAAFDAVDADGLAAILSQAFGRPS
;
A
#
# COMPACT_ATOMS: atom_id res chain seq x y z
N MET A 1 -22.98 3.84 -4.31
CA MET A 1 -21.61 4.17 -4.78
C MET A 1 -20.69 2.95 -4.83
N ALA A 2 -20.72 2.06 -3.85
CA ALA A 2 -19.88 0.84 -3.85
C ALA A 2 -20.20 -0.12 -5.01
N GLU A 3 -21.46 -0.26 -5.38
CA GLU A 3 -21.89 -1.10 -6.50
C GLU A 3 -21.37 -0.57 -7.85
N ALA A 4 -21.37 0.74 -8.04
CA ALA A 4 -20.89 1.35 -9.28
C ALA A 4 -19.38 1.19 -9.48
N PHE A 5 -18.62 1.09 -8.40
CA PHE A 5 -17.16 0.88 -8.46
C PHE A 5 -16.83 -0.56 -8.89
N ASN A 6 -17.53 -1.55 -8.36
CA ASN A 6 -17.27 -2.96 -8.65
C ASN A 6 -17.58 -3.35 -10.11
N ASP A 7 -18.47 -2.63 -10.77
CA ASP A 7 -18.87 -2.92 -12.17
C ASP A 7 -17.99 -2.20 -13.20
N LYS A 8 -17.19 -1.22 -12.78
CA LYS A 8 -16.45 -0.35 -13.69
C LYS A 8 -14.98 -0.76 -13.75
N ARG A 9 -14.65 -1.60 -14.73
CA ARG A 9 -13.25 -1.85 -15.07
C ARG A 9 -12.63 -0.57 -15.63
N LEU A 10 -11.65 -0.03 -14.92
CA LEU A 10 -10.87 1.08 -15.43
C LEU A 10 -10.05 0.61 -16.63
N THR A 11 -9.97 1.44 -17.65
CA THR A 11 -9.28 1.13 -18.92
C THR A 11 -8.20 2.14 -19.19
N GLY A 12 -7.28 1.80 -20.08
CA GLY A 12 -6.19 2.66 -20.48
C GLY A 12 -4.83 2.16 -19.96
N SER A 13 -3.84 3.03 -20.02
CA SER A 13 -2.51 2.75 -19.50
C SER A 13 -2.53 2.63 -17.97
N LYS A 14 -1.48 2.06 -17.41
CA LYS A 14 -1.33 1.97 -15.95
C LYS A 14 -1.42 3.37 -15.31
N ALA A 15 -0.76 4.37 -15.88
CA ALA A 15 -0.81 5.75 -15.39
C ALA A 15 -2.22 6.34 -15.42
N GLU A 16 -2.96 6.10 -16.51
CA GLU A 16 -4.37 6.55 -16.63
C GLU A 16 -5.27 5.88 -15.61
N ARG A 17 -5.07 4.59 -15.36
CA ARG A 17 -5.83 3.84 -14.36
C ARG A 17 -5.55 4.36 -12.94
N TYR A 18 -4.29 4.68 -12.61
CA TYR A 18 -3.97 5.32 -11.33
C TYR A 18 -4.64 6.68 -11.18
N ALA A 19 -4.64 7.50 -12.23
CA ALA A 19 -5.30 8.82 -12.19
C ALA A 19 -6.80 8.68 -11.97
N GLN A 20 -7.46 7.74 -12.65
CA GLN A 20 -8.89 7.48 -12.51
C GLN A 20 -9.26 6.99 -11.10
N VAL A 21 -8.54 5.99 -10.59
CA VAL A 21 -8.84 5.46 -9.24
C VAL A 21 -8.53 6.48 -8.16
N ALA A 22 -7.53 7.35 -8.37
CA ALA A 22 -7.22 8.43 -7.43
C ALA A 22 -8.39 9.39 -7.27
N GLU A 23 -9.04 9.78 -8.37
CA GLU A 23 -10.24 10.62 -8.33
C GLU A 23 -11.41 9.93 -7.63
N GLU A 24 -11.62 8.65 -7.91
CA GLU A 24 -12.69 7.87 -7.27
C GLU A 24 -12.45 7.69 -5.77
N ILE A 25 -11.22 7.40 -5.37
CA ILE A 25 -10.84 7.30 -3.94
C ILE A 25 -11.06 8.63 -3.23
N ALA A 26 -10.64 9.74 -3.83
CA ALA A 26 -10.84 11.07 -3.25
C ALA A 26 -12.32 11.37 -3.03
N ALA A 27 -13.17 11.02 -3.99
CA ALA A 27 -14.62 11.22 -3.90
C ALA A 27 -15.24 10.36 -2.78
N VAL A 28 -14.85 9.09 -2.68
CA VAL A 28 -15.37 8.18 -1.64
C VAL A 28 -14.92 8.61 -0.24
N LEU A 29 -13.67 9.07 -0.09
CA LEU A 29 -13.10 9.45 1.20
C LEU A 29 -13.48 10.87 1.65
N ALA A 30 -14.15 11.64 0.80
CA ALA A 30 -14.50 13.04 1.13
C ALA A 30 -15.30 13.11 2.43
N GLY A 31 -14.78 13.87 3.40
CA GLY A 31 -15.44 14.06 4.70
C GLY A 31 -15.23 12.95 5.72
N GLU A 32 -14.50 11.86 5.38
CA GLU A 32 -14.25 10.78 6.33
C GLU A 32 -12.95 11.04 7.11
N PRO A 33 -13.01 11.30 8.44
CA PRO A 33 -11.81 11.55 9.23
C PRO A 33 -11.15 10.30 9.81
N ASN A 34 -11.84 9.15 9.85
CA ASN A 34 -11.33 7.97 10.53
C ASN A 34 -10.22 7.29 9.72
N PRO A 35 -9.00 7.15 10.25
CA PRO A 35 -7.89 6.59 9.50
C PRO A 35 -8.08 5.11 9.15
N THR A 36 -8.72 4.32 9.99
CA THR A 36 -9.00 2.91 9.71
C THR A 36 -9.98 2.77 8.54
N ALA A 37 -11.04 3.57 8.52
CA ALA A 37 -12.00 3.58 7.42
C ALA A 37 -11.33 4.00 6.11
N ARG A 38 -10.46 5.01 6.16
CA ARG A 38 -9.69 5.46 4.98
C ARG A 38 -8.76 4.35 4.47
N MET A 39 -8.02 3.69 5.36
CA MET A 39 -7.12 2.58 4.99
C MET A 39 -7.87 1.41 4.38
N ALA A 40 -8.97 0.98 5.00
CA ALA A 40 -9.79 -0.12 4.50
C ALA A 40 -10.34 0.17 3.10
N THR A 41 -10.80 1.40 2.87
CA THR A 41 -11.36 1.82 1.58
C THR A 41 -10.28 1.88 0.50
N VAL A 42 -9.12 2.48 0.79
CA VAL A 42 -7.99 2.56 -0.15
C VAL A 42 -7.54 1.15 -0.55
N ALA A 43 -7.35 0.26 0.43
CA ALA A 43 -6.93 -1.12 0.16
C ALA A 43 -7.96 -1.85 -0.72
N ALA A 44 -9.24 -1.74 -0.42
CA ALA A 44 -10.31 -2.39 -1.18
C ALA A 44 -10.39 -1.88 -2.62
N MET A 45 -10.35 -0.57 -2.81
CA MET A 45 -10.47 0.05 -4.13
C MET A 45 -9.27 -0.25 -5.02
N LEU A 46 -8.06 -0.19 -4.49
CA LEU A 46 -6.84 -0.51 -5.24
C LEU A 46 -6.76 -1.99 -5.59
N ALA A 47 -7.09 -2.88 -4.66
CA ALA A 47 -7.12 -4.32 -4.93
C ALA A 47 -8.12 -4.68 -6.03
N ALA A 48 -9.27 -4.02 -6.06
CA ALA A 48 -10.30 -4.24 -7.10
C ALA A 48 -9.89 -3.66 -8.46
N THR A 49 -9.03 -2.66 -8.50
CA THR A 49 -8.63 -1.96 -9.72
C THR A 49 -7.53 -2.67 -10.49
N PHE A 50 -6.53 -3.22 -9.79
CA PHE A 50 -5.30 -3.74 -10.42
C PHE A 50 -5.21 -5.26 -10.29
N GLU A 51 -5.20 -5.95 -11.42
CA GLU A 51 -5.16 -7.41 -11.49
C GLU A 51 -3.83 -8.01 -11.00
N HIS A 52 -2.75 -7.24 -11.08
CA HIS A 52 -1.44 -7.68 -10.60
C HIS A 52 -1.24 -7.58 -9.09
N TYR A 53 -2.21 -6.99 -8.38
CA TYR A 53 -2.22 -6.90 -6.92
C TYR A 53 -2.72 -8.23 -6.33
N PHE A 54 -1.85 -8.94 -5.64
CA PHE A 54 -2.19 -10.20 -4.96
C PHE A 54 -2.54 -9.98 -3.50
N TRP A 55 -1.72 -9.21 -2.78
CA TRP A 55 -1.96 -8.77 -1.41
C TRP A 55 -1.86 -7.25 -1.36
N THR A 56 -2.77 -6.60 -0.67
CA THR A 56 -2.87 -5.13 -0.69
C THR A 56 -3.31 -4.64 0.68
N GLY A 57 -2.46 -3.91 1.38
CA GLY A 57 -2.85 -3.45 2.70
C GLY A 57 -1.83 -2.58 3.41
N PHE A 58 -2.17 -2.26 4.65
CA PHE A 58 -1.41 -1.36 5.51
C PHE A 58 -0.80 -2.11 6.68
N TYR A 59 0.45 -1.80 6.97
CA TYR A 59 1.07 -2.08 8.26
C TYR A 59 1.24 -0.75 8.99
N VAL A 60 0.69 -0.65 10.18
CA VAL A 60 0.57 0.60 10.94
C VAL A 60 1.66 0.65 11.99
N VAL A 61 2.26 1.83 12.18
CA VAL A 61 3.21 2.04 13.29
C VAL A 61 2.45 1.86 14.61
N ASP A 62 2.93 0.94 15.45
CA ASP A 62 2.30 0.68 16.74
C ASP A 62 2.62 1.86 17.68
N PRO A 63 1.60 2.58 18.21
CA PRO A 63 1.85 3.70 19.11
C PRO A 63 2.52 3.28 20.42
N ASP A 64 2.36 2.02 20.83
CA ASP A 64 3.00 1.47 22.04
C ASP A 64 4.40 0.91 21.78
N LYS A 65 4.74 0.68 20.51
CA LYS A 65 6.05 0.21 20.04
C LYS A 65 6.44 0.94 18.77
N PRO A 66 6.96 2.17 18.86
CA PRO A 66 7.14 3.05 17.70
C PRO A 66 8.22 2.60 16.71
N ASP A 67 8.94 1.54 16.99
CA ASP A 67 9.89 0.86 16.10
C ASP A 67 9.35 -0.45 15.50
N GLU A 68 8.05 -0.70 15.62
CA GLU A 68 7.39 -1.92 15.13
C GLU A 68 6.12 -1.58 14.35
N LEU A 69 5.89 -2.33 13.27
CA LEU A 69 4.65 -2.28 12.48
C LEU A 69 3.71 -3.39 12.95
N VAL A 70 2.44 -3.07 13.00
CA VAL A 70 1.36 -4.03 13.26
C VAL A 70 0.41 -4.04 12.07
N VAL A 71 -0.11 -5.23 11.71
CA VAL A 71 -1.02 -5.35 10.57
C VAL A 71 -2.27 -4.49 10.77
N GLY A 72 -2.61 -3.74 9.74
CA GLY A 72 -3.82 -2.93 9.64
C GLY A 72 -4.80 -3.51 8.61
N PRO A 73 -5.69 -2.67 8.06
CA PRO A 73 -6.63 -3.11 7.04
C PRO A 73 -5.93 -3.64 5.78
N TYR A 74 -6.33 -4.81 5.29
CA TYR A 74 -5.77 -5.41 4.07
C TYR A 74 -6.78 -6.27 3.34
N GLN A 75 -6.44 -6.57 2.08
CA GLN A 75 -7.14 -7.48 1.18
C GLN A 75 -6.15 -8.55 0.74
N GLY A 76 -6.54 -9.82 0.79
CA GLY A 76 -5.70 -10.94 0.38
C GLY A 76 -5.61 -12.03 1.42
N THR A 77 -4.59 -12.86 1.29
CA THR A 77 -4.33 -13.97 2.21
C THR A 77 -3.78 -13.47 3.55
N LEU A 78 -3.61 -14.37 4.51
CA LEU A 78 -3.17 -14.01 5.85
C LEU A 78 -1.83 -13.26 5.84
N GLY A 79 -1.84 -12.04 6.39
CA GLY A 79 -0.64 -11.22 6.54
C GLY A 79 0.13 -11.52 7.82
N CYS A 80 1.38 -11.09 7.89
CA CYS A 80 2.16 -11.11 9.12
C CYS A 80 1.49 -10.20 10.16
N LEU A 81 1.55 -10.56 11.44
CA LEU A 81 0.96 -9.73 12.48
C LEU A 81 1.84 -8.53 12.84
N ARG A 82 3.16 -8.74 12.94
CA ARG A 82 4.11 -7.72 13.36
C ARG A 82 5.40 -7.78 12.55
N ILE A 83 5.94 -6.60 12.23
CA ILE A 83 7.18 -6.45 11.47
C ILE A 83 8.02 -5.36 12.14
N PRO A 84 9.19 -5.69 12.70
CA PRO A 84 10.10 -4.69 13.24
C PRO A 84 10.64 -3.77 12.13
N PHE A 85 10.88 -2.50 12.45
CA PHE A 85 11.57 -1.58 11.54
C PHE A 85 12.92 -2.17 11.14
N GLY A 86 13.29 -2.01 9.87
CA GLY A 86 14.53 -2.54 9.33
C GLY A 86 14.47 -4.02 8.93
N ARG A 87 13.37 -4.72 9.16
CA ARG A 87 13.19 -6.14 8.78
C ARG A 87 12.27 -6.25 7.57
N GLY A 88 12.70 -7.03 6.56
CA GLY A 88 11.94 -7.22 5.33
C GLY A 88 11.73 -5.94 4.54
N VAL A 89 10.88 -6.00 3.52
CA VAL A 89 10.62 -4.84 2.64
C VAL A 89 9.81 -3.76 3.39
N CYS A 90 8.78 -4.15 4.11
CA CYS A 90 7.97 -3.22 4.92
C CYS A 90 8.81 -2.51 6.00
N GLY A 91 9.63 -3.27 6.71
CA GLY A 91 10.51 -2.71 7.74
C GLY A 91 11.56 -1.77 7.15
N ALA A 92 12.09 -2.06 5.96
CA ALA A 92 13.01 -1.20 5.24
C ALA A 92 12.35 0.12 4.82
N ALA A 93 11.13 0.06 4.32
CA ALA A 93 10.37 1.26 3.94
C ALA A 93 10.08 2.14 5.17
N ALA A 94 9.70 1.54 6.29
CA ALA A 94 9.44 2.26 7.54
C ALA A 94 10.71 2.95 8.07
N ALA A 95 11.82 2.23 8.12
CA ALA A 95 13.09 2.75 8.66
C ALA A 95 13.67 3.86 7.77
N SER A 96 13.64 3.69 6.45
CA SER A 96 14.20 4.67 5.50
C SER A 96 13.25 5.82 5.17
N ARG A 97 11.95 5.67 5.43
CA ARG A 97 10.87 6.59 5.00
C ARG A 97 10.83 6.76 3.48
N GLN A 98 11.23 5.73 2.74
CA GLN A 98 11.27 5.74 1.29
C GLN A 98 10.60 4.52 0.69
N THR A 99 10.01 4.69 -0.48
CA THR A 99 9.40 3.61 -1.27
C THR A 99 10.44 2.55 -1.61
N GLN A 100 10.05 1.29 -1.44
CA GLN A 100 10.83 0.12 -1.83
C GLN A 100 10.16 -0.53 -3.04
N LEU A 101 10.90 -0.63 -4.15
CA LEU A 101 10.50 -1.35 -5.35
C LEU A 101 11.34 -2.62 -5.44
N VAL A 102 10.70 -3.79 -5.34
CA VAL A 102 11.38 -5.08 -5.29
C VAL A 102 10.91 -5.97 -6.43
N ALA A 103 11.75 -6.15 -7.44
CA ALA A 103 11.44 -6.96 -8.62
C ALA A 103 11.40 -8.46 -8.31
N ASP A 104 12.22 -8.91 -7.37
CA ASP A 104 12.30 -10.30 -6.90
C ASP A 104 12.47 -10.30 -5.37
N VAL A 105 11.42 -10.71 -4.67
CA VAL A 105 11.43 -10.74 -3.20
C VAL A 105 12.45 -11.72 -2.64
N HIS A 106 12.77 -12.78 -3.39
CA HIS A 106 13.76 -13.78 -2.96
C HIS A 106 15.19 -13.24 -2.96
N ALA A 107 15.44 -12.18 -3.73
CA ALA A 107 16.74 -11.50 -3.78
C ALA A 107 16.86 -10.38 -2.73
N PHE A 108 15.77 -10.01 -2.06
CA PHE A 108 15.78 -8.93 -1.07
C PHE A 108 16.35 -9.44 0.26
N PRO A 109 17.42 -8.81 0.80
CA PRO A 109 18.04 -9.23 2.06
C PRO A 109 17.05 -9.16 3.24
N GLY A 110 16.89 -10.25 3.96
CA GLY A 110 16.01 -10.32 5.13
C GLY A 110 14.52 -10.33 4.80
N HIS A 111 14.14 -10.67 3.57
CA HIS A 111 12.74 -10.77 3.17
C HIS A 111 11.95 -11.67 4.12
N ILE A 112 10.77 -11.18 4.56
CA ILE A 112 9.83 -11.92 5.39
C ILE A 112 8.71 -12.41 4.48
N ALA A 113 8.66 -13.72 4.24
CA ALA A 113 7.62 -14.34 3.43
C ALA A 113 6.42 -14.72 4.30
N CYS A 114 5.35 -13.89 4.27
CA CYS A 114 4.08 -14.25 4.89
C CYS A 114 3.24 -15.14 3.98
N ASP A 115 3.46 -15.06 2.66
CA ASP A 115 2.91 -15.96 1.66
C ASP A 115 3.98 -16.27 0.61
N SER A 116 4.25 -17.55 0.38
CA SER A 116 5.29 -18.01 -0.53
C SER A 116 4.98 -17.74 -2.01
N ARG A 117 3.75 -17.34 -2.35
CA ARG A 117 3.34 -17.01 -3.71
C ARG A 117 3.77 -15.62 -4.14
N SER A 118 4.13 -14.74 -3.23
CA SER A 118 4.63 -13.41 -3.57
C SER A 118 5.95 -13.51 -4.31
N ALA A 119 6.04 -12.86 -5.48
CA ALA A 119 7.23 -12.82 -6.33
C ALA A 119 7.86 -11.44 -6.41
N SER A 120 7.06 -10.38 -6.45
CA SER A 120 7.52 -8.98 -6.42
C SER A 120 6.68 -8.17 -5.44
N GLU A 121 7.20 -7.03 -5.02
CA GLU A 121 6.59 -6.22 -3.98
C GLU A 121 6.89 -4.74 -4.16
N ILE A 122 5.93 -3.88 -3.79
CA ILE A 122 6.14 -2.45 -3.61
C ILE A 122 5.64 -2.05 -2.23
N VAL A 123 6.42 -1.27 -1.50
CA VAL A 123 6.02 -0.72 -0.21
C VAL A 123 6.22 0.79 -0.22
N VAL A 124 5.16 1.53 0.09
CA VAL A 124 5.16 2.99 0.07
C VAL A 124 4.90 3.52 1.48
N PRO A 125 5.76 4.38 2.04
CA PRO A 125 5.50 4.98 3.35
C PRO A 125 4.27 5.88 3.34
N VAL A 126 3.54 5.90 4.45
CA VAL A 126 2.32 6.69 4.65
C VAL A 126 2.53 7.67 5.78
N PHE A 127 2.25 8.96 5.52
CA PHE A 127 2.50 10.04 6.45
C PHE A 127 1.21 10.70 6.92
N ALA A 128 1.19 11.17 8.16
CA ALA A 128 0.16 12.06 8.67
C ALA A 128 0.34 13.48 8.09
N PRO A 129 -0.66 14.37 8.23
CA PRO A 129 -0.53 15.75 7.76
C PRO A 129 0.65 16.52 8.37
N ASP A 130 1.11 16.15 9.56
CA ASP A 130 2.29 16.73 10.22
C ASP A 130 3.63 16.16 9.71
N GLY A 131 3.59 15.21 8.77
CA GLY A 131 4.78 14.57 8.20
C GLY A 131 5.30 13.36 8.97
N ARG A 132 4.66 12.98 10.06
CA ARG A 132 5.03 11.80 10.85
C ARG A 132 4.67 10.52 10.09
N LEU A 133 5.56 9.52 10.10
CA LEU A 133 5.27 8.20 9.55
C LEU A 133 4.18 7.51 10.40
N ILE A 134 3.08 7.12 9.78
CA ILE A 134 1.97 6.44 10.48
C ILE A 134 1.78 4.99 10.04
N ALA A 135 2.23 4.65 8.84
CA ALA A 135 2.06 3.31 8.27
C ALA A 135 2.98 3.12 7.07
N VAL A 136 3.00 1.91 6.55
CA VAL A 136 3.43 1.62 5.18
C VAL A 136 2.27 0.94 4.44
N PHE A 137 2.17 1.21 3.15
CA PHE A 137 1.23 0.56 2.24
C PHE A 137 1.99 -0.49 1.43
N ASP A 138 1.59 -1.74 1.56
CA ASP A 138 2.27 -2.89 1.01
C ASP A 138 1.42 -3.55 -0.08
N VAL A 139 2.02 -3.80 -1.24
CA VAL A 139 1.40 -4.57 -2.32
C VAL A 139 2.36 -5.65 -2.78
N ASP A 140 1.88 -6.89 -2.77
CA ASP A 140 2.57 -8.04 -3.32
C ASP A 140 1.93 -8.48 -4.61
N SER A 141 2.75 -9.04 -5.52
CA SER A 141 2.28 -9.68 -6.75
C SER A 141 2.87 -11.08 -6.89
N GLU A 142 2.11 -11.99 -7.47
CA GLU A 142 2.59 -13.32 -7.85
C GLU A 142 3.48 -13.27 -9.10
N THR A 143 3.48 -12.15 -9.81
CA THR A 143 4.28 -11.93 -11.01
C THR A 143 5.60 -11.25 -10.66
N PRO A 144 6.75 -11.77 -11.11
CA PRO A 144 8.03 -11.07 -10.95
C PRO A 144 8.02 -9.71 -11.65
N ALA A 145 8.70 -8.73 -11.07
CA ALA A 145 8.85 -7.38 -11.63
C ALA A 145 7.51 -6.72 -12.04
N ALA A 146 6.45 -6.94 -11.24
CA ALA A 146 5.11 -6.43 -11.54
C ALA A 146 4.97 -4.92 -11.34
N PHE A 147 5.85 -4.32 -10.54
CA PHE A 147 5.76 -2.91 -10.16
C PHE A 147 6.92 -2.11 -10.75
N ASP A 148 6.62 -0.87 -11.15
CA ASP A 148 7.59 0.07 -11.71
C ASP A 148 7.39 1.48 -11.12
N ALA A 149 8.08 2.47 -11.70
CA ALA A 149 7.97 3.86 -11.25
C ALA A 149 6.55 4.43 -11.39
N VAL A 150 5.76 3.93 -12.34
CA VAL A 150 4.36 4.37 -12.51
C VAL A 150 3.53 3.95 -11.30
N ASP A 151 3.72 2.72 -10.79
CA ASP A 151 3.07 2.27 -9.55
C ASP A 151 3.53 3.12 -8.36
N ALA A 152 4.83 3.36 -8.23
CA ALA A 152 5.38 4.14 -7.13
C ALA A 152 4.82 5.57 -7.11
N ASP A 153 4.79 6.24 -8.25
CA ASP A 153 4.29 7.61 -8.37
C ASP A 153 2.77 7.67 -8.14
N GLY A 154 2.03 6.75 -8.73
CA GLY A 154 0.58 6.67 -8.57
C GLY A 154 0.16 6.42 -7.12
N LEU A 155 0.81 5.47 -6.46
CA LEU A 155 0.53 5.16 -5.06
C LEU A 155 0.94 6.30 -4.13
N ALA A 156 2.11 6.91 -4.34
CA ALA A 156 2.56 8.04 -3.53
C ALA A 156 1.57 9.21 -3.61
N ALA A 157 1.05 9.51 -4.79
CA ALA A 157 0.05 10.57 -4.97
C ALA A 157 -1.26 10.25 -4.24
N ILE A 158 -1.77 9.04 -4.37
CA ILE A 158 -3.00 8.58 -3.69
C ILE A 158 -2.84 8.67 -2.17
N LEU A 159 -1.74 8.14 -1.64
CA LEU A 159 -1.50 8.09 -0.21
C LEU A 159 -1.25 9.49 0.39
N SER A 160 -0.57 10.37 -0.36
CA SER A 160 -0.39 11.77 0.05
C SER A 160 -1.71 12.51 0.15
N GLN A 161 -2.61 12.30 -0.80
CA GLN A 161 -3.93 12.91 -0.81
C GLN A 161 -4.83 12.33 0.29
N ALA A 162 -4.78 11.02 0.50
CA ALA A 162 -5.64 10.34 1.46
C ALA A 162 -5.21 10.56 2.92
N PHE A 163 -3.91 10.74 3.19
CA PHE A 163 -3.37 10.77 4.56
C PHE A 163 -2.52 12.01 4.83
N GLY A 164 -1.47 12.25 4.07
CA GLY A 164 -0.54 13.34 4.28
C GLY A 164 0.77 13.15 3.53
N ARG A 165 1.68 14.14 3.64
CA ARG A 165 2.97 14.17 2.95
C ARG A 165 4.11 14.12 3.95
N PRO A 166 5.30 13.62 3.57
CA PRO A 166 6.47 13.69 4.43
C PRO A 166 6.85 15.16 4.70
N SER A 167 7.34 15.39 5.90
CA SER A 167 7.85 16.70 6.32
C SER A 167 9.22 16.98 5.69
#